data_39556fac6fd1eb5293a1f73a0fd14fea
#
_entry.id   39556fac6fd1eb5293a1f73a0fd14fea
#
_cell.length_a   1.000
_cell.length_b   1.000
_cell.length_c   1.000
_cell.angle_alpha   90.00
_cell.angle_beta   90.00
_cell.angle_gamma   90.00
#
_symmetry.space_group_name_H-M   'P 1'
#
loop_
_entity.id
_entity.type
_entity.pdbx_description
1 polymer ?
#
loop_
_entity_poly.entity_id
_entity_poly.type
_entity_poly.pdbx_seq_one_letter_code
_entity_poly.pdbx_strand_id
1 'polypeptide(L)'
;MIRTTHFHYPSARDGCSIHALEWAPEGPPRGIVQLVHGISEHIGRYDETARFLAEHGFLVCGGDHLGHGRTVTDGSYGFFAPENGWTLAARDVRALRKLEGAHHPKLPYFLLGHSMGSFLTRTYLILWPGTVSGAVLMGTGQEPAPLVALGKRISALECRRLGPRGVSPLVHTLSLGAYNRRFRPSRTPSDWLSRDPAEVDAFLADPLCQSRPTVSLFRDMMGGLQLIARRDQLARMDPSVPVCFLSGQEDPVGGMGRGVEQVVRMFQDAGCRDLPLHLYPGARHELFHEQNRREVWADLLDWLEDRLPPSGPLDGGTPNG
;
A
#
# COMPACT_ATOMS: atom_id res chain seq x y z
N MET A 1 24.52 -9.35 -6.84
CA MET A 1 23.14 -9.68 -7.29
C MET A 1 22.17 -9.51 -6.14
N ILE A 2 21.04 -8.84 -6.34
CA ILE A 2 20.01 -8.69 -5.31
C ILE A 2 19.47 -10.06 -4.92
N ARG A 3 19.52 -10.37 -3.62
CA ARG A 3 19.00 -11.63 -3.08
C ARG A 3 17.52 -11.44 -2.74
N THR A 4 16.66 -12.29 -3.31
CA THR A 4 15.24 -12.34 -2.96
C THR A 4 14.97 -13.55 -2.08
N THR A 5 14.34 -13.34 -0.93
CA THR A 5 14.02 -14.39 0.04
C THR A 5 12.51 -14.45 0.26
N HIS A 6 11.95 -15.66 0.21
CA HIS A 6 10.57 -15.91 0.60
C HIS A 6 10.54 -16.41 2.04
N PHE A 7 9.66 -15.86 2.84
CA PHE A 7 9.47 -16.30 4.22
C PHE A 7 8.01 -16.15 4.65
N HIS A 8 7.71 -16.61 5.87
CA HIS A 8 6.39 -16.49 6.45
C HIS A 8 6.50 -15.97 7.87
N TYR A 9 5.52 -15.19 8.29
CA TYR A 9 5.37 -14.75 9.68
C TYR A 9 3.92 -14.92 10.18
N PRO A 10 3.71 -15.09 11.51
CA PRO A 10 2.37 -15.25 12.06
C PRO A 10 1.49 -14.02 11.79
N SER A 11 0.27 -14.24 11.29
CA SER A 11 -0.74 -13.20 11.18
C SER A 11 -1.34 -12.85 12.54
N ALA A 12 -1.87 -11.62 12.66
CA ALA A 12 -2.73 -11.22 13.75
C ALA A 12 -4.09 -11.95 13.74
N ARG A 13 -4.44 -12.61 12.64
CA ARG A 13 -5.54 -13.56 12.56
C ARG A 13 -5.06 -14.93 13.00
N ASP A 14 -5.67 -15.46 14.06
CA ASP A 14 -5.29 -16.76 14.62
C ASP A 14 -5.31 -17.88 13.56
N GLY A 15 -4.29 -18.74 13.60
CA GLY A 15 -4.14 -19.87 12.70
C GLY A 15 -3.74 -19.50 11.28
N CYS A 16 -3.42 -18.24 11.01
CA CYS A 16 -2.97 -17.77 9.69
C CYS A 16 -1.49 -17.37 9.72
N SER A 17 -0.85 -17.51 8.57
CA SER A 17 0.53 -17.10 8.33
C SER A 17 0.58 -16.22 7.09
N ILE A 18 1.34 -15.15 7.13
CA ILE A 18 1.53 -14.21 6.03
C ILE A 18 2.76 -14.61 5.25
N HIS A 19 2.62 -14.87 3.95
CA HIS A 19 3.74 -15.00 3.02
C HIS A 19 4.34 -13.62 2.77
N ALA A 20 5.66 -13.53 2.78
CA ALA A 20 6.40 -12.29 2.56
C ALA A 20 7.62 -12.50 1.67
N LEU A 21 8.05 -11.41 1.06
CA LEU A 21 9.26 -11.28 0.29
C LEU A 21 10.19 -10.26 0.93
N GLU A 22 11.49 -10.55 0.84
CA GLU A 22 12.58 -9.63 1.17
C GLU A 22 13.53 -9.55 -0.03
N TRP A 23 13.92 -8.33 -0.41
CA TRP A 23 14.96 -8.04 -1.39
C TRP A 23 16.10 -7.32 -0.68
N ALA A 24 17.22 -8.04 -0.51
CA ALA A 24 18.37 -7.53 0.22
C ALA A 24 19.42 -6.96 -0.75
N PRO A 25 20.01 -5.77 -0.45
CA PRO A 25 21.13 -5.21 -1.21
C PRO A 25 22.39 -6.09 -1.08
N GLU A 26 23.39 -5.86 -1.93
CA GLU A 26 24.67 -6.59 -1.86
C GLU A 26 25.51 -6.24 -0.62
N GLY A 27 25.34 -5.05 -0.08
CA GLY A 27 26.04 -4.56 1.11
C GLY A 27 25.13 -4.38 2.32
N PRO A 28 25.63 -3.77 3.39
CA PRO A 28 24.79 -3.41 4.53
C PRO A 28 23.69 -2.43 4.09
N PRO A 29 22.44 -2.65 4.48
CA PRO A 29 21.35 -1.77 4.08
C PRO A 29 21.47 -0.39 4.73
N ARG A 30 21.05 0.65 3.98
CA ARG A 30 21.03 2.06 4.42
C ARG A 30 19.70 2.43 5.10
N GLY A 31 18.64 1.70 4.77
CA GLY A 31 17.28 1.90 5.26
C GLY A 31 16.39 0.73 4.86
N ILE A 32 15.20 0.67 5.41
CA ILE A 32 14.20 -0.38 5.11
C ILE A 32 12.99 0.26 4.47
N VAL A 33 12.49 -0.32 3.37
CA VAL A 33 11.24 0.07 2.72
C VAL A 33 10.29 -1.12 2.76
N GLN A 34 9.22 -1.00 3.54
CA GLN A 34 8.15 -2.00 3.56
C GLN A 34 7.05 -1.61 2.59
N LEU A 35 6.80 -2.47 1.63
CA LEU A 35 5.73 -2.36 0.64
C LEU A 35 4.42 -2.92 1.21
N VAL A 36 3.33 -2.18 1.01
CA VAL A 36 1.97 -2.53 1.43
C VAL A 36 1.09 -2.45 0.19
N HIS A 37 0.82 -3.60 -0.43
CA HIS A 37 0.16 -3.70 -1.72
C HIS A 37 -1.34 -3.39 -1.70
N GLY A 38 -1.95 -3.22 -2.87
CA GLY A 38 -3.36 -2.88 -3.06
C GLY A 38 -4.29 -4.10 -2.99
N ILE A 39 -5.56 -3.83 -3.32
CA ILE A 39 -6.59 -4.88 -3.39
C ILE A 39 -6.46 -5.69 -4.69
N SER A 40 -6.71 -7.00 -4.63
CA SER A 40 -6.67 -7.91 -5.78
C SER A 40 -5.33 -7.96 -6.50
N GLU A 41 -4.25 -7.77 -5.77
CA GLU A 41 -2.88 -7.92 -6.24
C GLU A 41 -2.03 -8.65 -5.18
N HIS A 42 -0.73 -8.75 -5.38
CA HIS A 42 0.19 -9.41 -4.45
C HIS A 42 1.58 -8.77 -4.48
N ILE A 43 2.37 -9.06 -3.45
CA ILE A 43 3.69 -8.44 -3.25
C ILE A 43 4.68 -8.74 -4.37
N GLY A 44 4.58 -9.87 -5.05
CA GLY A 44 5.48 -10.24 -6.15
C GLY A 44 5.42 -9.29 -7.35
N ARG A 45 4.34 -8.51 -7.52
CA ARG A 45 4.22 -7.51 -8.60
C ARG A 45 5.19 -6.33 -8.41
N TYR A 46 5.73 -6.17 -7.23
CA TYR A 46 6.67 -5.09 -6.90
C TYR A 46 8.14 -5.47 -7.12
N ASP A 47 8.44 -6.65 -7.72
CA ASP A 47 9.81 -7.17 -7.84
C ASP A 47 10.74 -6.18 -8.57
N GLU A 48 10.31 -5.57 -9.66
CA GLU A 48 11.13 -4.63 -10.43
C GLU A 48 11.47 -3.37 -9.59
N THR A 49 10.48 -2.78 -8.93
CA THR A 49 10.67 -1.62 -8.05
C THR A 49 11.51 -1.98 -6.82
N ALA A 50 11.26 -3.14 -6.22
CA ALA A 50 11.99 -3.60 -5.04
C ALA A 50 13.47 -3.86 -5.35
N ARG A 51 13.77 -4.44 -6.51
CA ARG A 51 15.16 -4.61 -6.99
C ARG A 51 15.83 -3.27 -7.25
N PHE A 52 15.15 -2.34 -7.91
CA PHE A 52 15.66 -1.00 -8.11
C PHE A 52 16.05 -0.33 -6.79
N LEU A 53 15.19 -0.36 -5.77
CA LEU A 53 15.52 0.19 -4.45
C LEU A 53 16.66 -0.58 -3.75
N ALA A 54 16.69 -1.90 -3.90
CA ALA A 54 17.75 -2.71 -3.32
C ALA A 54 19.12 -2.47 -3.99
N GLU A 55 19.17 -2.19 -5.29
CA GLU A 55 20.38 -1.76 -6.01
C GLU A 55 20.90 -0.42 -5.48
N HIS A 56 20.01 0.42 -4.92
CA HIS A 56 20.36 1.68 -4.25
C HIS A 56 20.57 1.55 -2.74
N GLY A 57 20.70 0.30 -2.24
CA GLY A 57 21.11 0.03 -0.87
C GLY A 57 19.97 -0.03 0.15
N PHE A 58 18.71 -0.10 -0.27
CA PHE A 58 17.59 -0.31 0.66
C PHE A 58 17.30 -1.82 0.83
N LEU A 59 17.03 -2.23 2.06
CA LEU A 59 16.35 -3.50 2.30
C LEU A 59 14.86 -3.29 1.99
N VAL A 60 14.32 -4.03 1.04
CA VAL A 60 12.90 -3.93 0.69
C VAL A 60 12.19 -5.18 1.18
N CYS A 61 11.03 -5.04 1.80
CA CYS A 61 10.23 -6.17 2.24
C CYS A 61 8.73 -5.90 2.01
N GLY A 62 7.92 -6.95 2.01
CA GLY A 62 6.48 -6.81 1.92
C GLY A 62 5.79 -8.17 2.08
N GLY A 63 4.57 -8.15 2.61
CA GLY A 63 3.76 -9.36 2.79
C GLY A 63 2.51 -9.34 1.92
N ASP A 64 2.08 -10.53 1.49
CA ASP A 64 0.77 -10.72 0.89
C ASP A 64 -0.30 -10.59 1.98
N HIS A 65 -1.22 -9.65 1.84
CA HIS A 65 -2.29 -9.48 2.81
C HIS A 65 -3.14 -10.74 2.98
N LEU A 66 -3.84 -10.88 4.12
CA LEU A 66 -4.89 -11.88 4.27
C LEU A 66 -5.80 -11.90 3.02
N GLY A 67 -6.11 -13.06 2.50
CA GLY A 67 -6.92 -13.21 1.30
C GLY A 67 -6.26 -12.80 -0.03
N HIS A 68 -4.95 -12.57 -0.05
CA HIS A 68 -4.20 -12.18 -1.25
C HIS A 68 -2.96 -13.05 -1.46
N GLY A 69 -2.51 -13.10 -2.71
CA GLY A 69 -1.26 -13.71 -3.11
C GLY A 69 -1.06 -15.12 -2.56
N ARG A 70 0.15 -15.41 -2.12
CA ARG A 70 0.56 -16.72 -1.58
C ARG A 70 0.25 -16.90 -0.09
N THR A 71 -0.30 -15.89 0.57
CA THR A 71 -0.89 -16.03 1.93
C THR A 71 -2.12 -16.93 1.90
N VAL A 72 -2.81 -17.02 0.76
CA VAL A 72 -3.98 -17.89 0.60
C VAL A 72 -3.56 -19.31 0.30
N THR A 73 -3.86 -20.23 1.21
CA THR A 73 -3.59 -21.68 1.06
C THR A 73 -4.87 -22.52 0.99
N ASP A 74 -6.03 -21.93 1.35
CA ASP A 74 -7.33 -22.60 1.45
C ASP A 74 -8.34 -22.12 0.39
N GLY A 75 -7.90 -21.35 -0.60
CA GLY A 75 -8.77 -20.78 -1.65
C GLY A 75 -9.59 -19.58 -1.19
N SER A 76 -9.37 -19.04 0.01
CA SER A 76 -10.12 -17.91 0.57
C SER A 76 -9.65 -16.56 0.03
N TYR A 77 -9.50 -16.43 -1.29
CA TYR A 77 -9.13 -15.19 -1.94
C TYR A 77 -10.14 -14.07 -1.68
N GLY A 78 -9.63 -12.84 -1.56
CA GLY A 78 -10.42 -11.64 -1.32
C GLY A 78 -11.10 -11.59 0.07
N PHE A 79 -10.63 -12.38 1.04
CA PHE A 79 -11.22 -12.50 2.36
C PHE A 79 -10.20 -12.26 3.48
N PHE A 80 -10.36 -11.18 4.25
CA PHE A 80 -9.50 -10.93 5.40
C PHE A 80 -9.89 -11.76 6.62
N ALA A 81 -11.11 -11.56 7.10
CA ALA A 81 -11.68 -12.24 8.27
C ALA A 81 -13.21 -12.09 8.28
N PRO A 82 -13.93 -12.87 9.12
CA PRO A 82 -15.36 -12.68 9.32
C PRO A 82 -15.69 -11.29 9.88
N GLU A 83 -14.84 -10.82 10.82
CA GLU A 83 -14.96 -9.53 11.50
C GLU A 83 -13.58 -8.92 11.73
N ASN A 84 -13.54 -7.59 11.86
CA ASN A 84 -12.33 -6.81 12.17
C ASN A 84 -11.15 -7.01 11.19
N GLY A 85 -11.43 -7.48 9.96
CA GLY A 85 -10.40 -7.82 8.98
C GLY A 85 -9.46 -6.65 8.68
N TRP A 86 -9.98 -5.41 8.66
CA TRP A 86 -9.15 -4.22 8.47
C TRP A 86 -8.10 -4.04 9.54
N THR A 87 -8.50 -4.19 10.80
CA THR A 87 -7.58 -4.07 11.94
C THR A 87 -6.56 -5.19 11.96
N LEU A 88 -6.95 -6.41 11.58
CA LEU A 88 -6.04 -7.54 11.47
C LEU A 88 -5.00 -7.30 10.38
N ALA A 89 -5.41 -6.87 9.18
CA ALA A 89 -4.49 -6.53 8.10
C ALA A 89 -3.50 -5.40 8.50
N ALA A 90 -3.98 -4.35 9.18
CA ALA A 90 -3.09 -3.31 9.69
C ALA A 90 -2.10 -3.83 10.74
N ARG A 91 -2.51 -4.78 11.60
CA ARG A 91 -1.63 -5.45 12.56
C ARG A 91 -0.59 -6.33 11.87
N ASP A 92 -0.92 -6.98 10.77
CA ASP A 92 0.02 -7.77 9.98
C ASP A 92 1.10 -6.89 9.34
N VAL A 93 0.72 -5.70 8.83
CA VAL A 93 1.71 -4.68 8.41
C VAL A 93 2.65 -4.31 9.56
N ARG A 94 2.11 -4.12 10.77
CA ARG A 94 2.92 -3.84 11.96
C ARG A 94 3.79 -5.02 12.38
N ALA A 95 3.32 -6.24 12.23
CA ALA A 95 4.07 -7.44 12.59
C ALA A 95 5.35 -7.55 11.75
N LEU A 96 5.23 -7.35 10.43
CA LEU A 96 6.40 -7.31 9.53
C LEU A 96 7.36 -6.17 9.90
N ARG A 97 6.82 -4.96 10.14
CA ARG A 97 7.63 -3.82 10.59
C ARG A 97 8.43 -4.15 11.85
N LYS A 98 7.82 -4.84 12.81
CA LYS A 98 8.51 -5.23 14.05
C LYS A 98 9.57 -6.29 13.81
N LEU A 99 9.29 -7.25 12.93
CA LEU A 99 10.21 -8.33 12.58
C LEU A 99 11.48 -7.74 11.94
N GLU A 100 11.34 -6.97 10.88
CA GLU A 100 12.47 -6.38 10.16
C GLU A 100 13.20 -5.31 10.99
N GLY A 101 12.44 -4.50 11.73
CA GLY A 101 13.03 -3.51 12.62
C GLY A 101 13.79 -4.11 13.79
N ALA A 102 13.49 -5.35 14.21
CA ALA A 102 14.27 -6.07 15.22
C ALA A 102 15.60 -6.60 14.65
N HIS A 103 15.62 -7.01 13.39
CA HIS A 103 16.85 -7.41 12.70
C HIS A 103 17.77 -6.21 12.42
N HIS A 104 17.19 -5.02 12.22
CA HIS A 104 17.90 -3.80 11.84
C HIS A 104 17.48 -2.59 12.70
N PRO A 105 17.75 -2.59 14.02
CA PRO A 105 17.16 -1.63 14.97
C PRO A 105 17.62 -0.18 14.80
N LYS A 106 18.69 0.06 14.05
CA LYS A 106 19.27 1.41 13.84
C LYS A 106 18.92 2.00 12.47
N LEU A 107 18.31 1.22 11.58
CA LEU A 107 17.99 1.69 10.23
C LEU A 107 16.71 2.51 10.24
N PRO A 108 16.64 3.58 9.44
CA PRO A 108 15.40 4.27 9.16
C PRO A 108 14.43 3.30 8.44
N TYR A 109 13.16 3.39 8.83
CA TYR A 109 12.11 2.50 8.34
C TYR A 109 11.01 3.28 7.66
N PHE A 110 10.75 2.96 6.40
CA PHE A 110 9.73 3.61 5.58
C PHE A 110 8.60 2.63 5.24
N LEU A 111 7.35 3.12 5.27
CA LEU A 111 6.20 2.40 4.73
C LEU A 111 5.81 2.98 3.38
N LEU A 112 5.67 2.14 2.36
CA LEU A 112 5.13 2.53 1.06
C LEU A 112 3.84 1.75 0.81
N GLY A 113 2.70 2.44 0.85
CA GLY A 113 1.39 1.84 0.61
C GLY A 113 0.81 2.27 -0.72
N HIS A 114 0.34 1.30 -1.51
CA HIS A 114 -0.36 1.52 -2.77
C HIS A 114 -1.85 1.22 -2.64
N SER A 115 -2.71 2.10 -3.16
CA SER A 115 -4.16 1.86 -3.23
C SER A 115 -4.75 1.50 -1.86
N MET A 116 -5.40 0.35 -1.70
CA MET A 116 -5.84 -0.18 -0.40
C MET A 116 -4.69 -0.19 0.63
N GLY A 117 -3.47 -0.53 0.19
CA GLY A 117 -2.27 -0.48 1.04
C GLY A 117 -1.95 0.93 1.53
N SER A 118 -2.27 1.98 0.76
CA SER A 118 -2.14 3.37 1.22
C SER A 118 -3.12 3.71 2.33
N PHE A 119 -4.34 3.15 2.27
CA PHE A 119 -5.32 3.30 3.34
C PHE A 119 -4.92 2.53 4.61
N LEU A 120 -4.30 1.33 4.46
CA LEU A 120 -3.71 0.59 5.56
C LEU A 120 -2.52 1.35 6.17
N THR A 121 -1.69 1.98 5.35
CA THR A 121 -0.56 2.82 5.80
C THR A 121 -1.06 4.05 6.57
N ARG A 122 -2.10 4.74 6.11
CA ARG A 122 -2.76 5.83 6.86
C ARG A 122 -3.31 5.32 8.19
N THR A 123 -3.94 4.15 8.19
CA THR A 123 -4.41 3.49 9.44
C THR A 123 -3.23 3.19 10.37
N TYR A 124 -2.11 2.72 9.83
CA TYR A 124 -0.89 2.46 10.59
C TYR A 124 -0.35 3.73 11.28
N LEU A 125 -0.23 4.83 10.54
CA LEU A 125 0.25 6.11 11.08
C LEU A 125 -0.61 6.63 12.24
N ILE A 126 -1.92 6.38 12.20
CA ILE A 126 -2.86 6.73 13.26
C ILE A 126 -2.71 5.82 14.49
N LEU A 127 -2.58 4.50 14.28
CA LEU A 127 -2.60 3.53 15.36
C LEU A 127 -1.25 3.39 16.07
N TRP A 128 -0.15 3.66 15.37
CA TRP A 128 1.22 3.49 15.88
C TRP A 128 2.11 4.69 15.48
N PRO A 129 1.79 5.89 16.00
CA PRO A 129 2.53 7.10 15.68
C PRO A 129 4.01 6.99 16.07
N GLY A 130 4.89 7.66 15.32
CA GLY A 130 6.31 7.75 15.60
C GLY A 130 7.12 6.44 15.49
N THR A 131 6.55 5.39 14.85
CA THR A 131 7.23 4.09 14.72
C THR A 131 7.89 3.87 13.37
N VAL A 132 7.79 4.83 12.46
CA VAL A 132 8.43 4.84 11.14
C VAL A 132 9.11 6.18 10.90
N SER A 133 10.15 6.18 10.06
CA SER A 133 10.93 7.37 9.71
C SER A 133 10.26 8.20 8.61
N GLY A 134 9.33 7.60 7.88
CA GLY A 134 8.53 8.26 6.84
C GLY A 134 7.53 7.30 6.21
N ALA A 135 6.59 7.85 5.44
CA ALA A 135 5.63 7.05 4.69
C ALA A 135 5.42 7.60 3.27
N VAL A 136 5.15 6.70 2.33
CA VAL A 136 4.76 7.03 0.95
C VAL A 136 3.34 6.51 0.72
N LEU A 137 2.46 7.38 0.29
CA LEU A 137 1.07 7.07 -0.02
C LEU A 137 0.86 7.18 -1.54
N MET A 138 0.89 6.05 -2.23
CA MET A 138 0.75 5.96 -3.67
C MET A 138 -0.67 5.54 -4.06
N GLY A 139 -1.28 6.24 -5.03
CA GLY A 139 -2.63 5.93 -5.50
C GLY A 139 -3.68 6.04 -4.39
N THR A 140 -3.48 6.95 -3.42
CA THR A 140 -4.41 7.21 -2.32
C THR A 140 -5.54 8.15 -2.74
N GLY A 141 -6.59 8.19 -1.94
CA GLY A 141 -7.71 9.11 -2.16
C GLY A 141 -8.61 9.24 -0.94
N GLN A 142 -9.63 10.04 -1.08
CA GLN A 142 -10.66 10.21 -0.04
C GLN A 142 -12.03 10.38 -0.70
N GLU A 143 -12.90 9.43 -0.43
CA GLU A 143 -14.29 9.49 -0.85
C GLU A 143 -15.14 10.31 0.14
N PRO A 144 -16.21 10.98 -0.32
CA PRO A 144 -17.13 11.68 0.56
C PRO A 144 -17.71 10.79 1.66
N ALA A 145 -17.74 11.28 2.91
CA ALA A 145 -18.19 10.50 4.06
C ALA A 145 -19.59 9.85 3.90
N PRO A 146 -20.61 10.52 3.29
CA PRO A 146 -21.90 9.88 3.04
C PRO A 146 -21.81 8.70 2.08
N LEU A 147 -20.94 8.77 1.06
CA LEU A 147 -20.73 7.69 0.08
C LEU A 147 -20.07 6.49 0.74
N VAL A 148 -19.04 6.72 1.57
CA VAL A 148 -18.37 5.65 2.35
C VAL A 148 -19.37 4.99 3.32
N ALA A 149 -20.21 5.78 4.00
CA ALA A 149 -21.22 5.26 4.91
C ALA A 149 -22.28 4.41 4.18
N LEU A 150 -22.70 4.83 2.99
CA LEU A 150 -23.62 4.07 2.13
C LEU A 150 -22.98 2.77 1.65
N GLY A 151 -21.75 2.84 1.14
CA GLY A 151 -20.99 1.66 0.70
C GLY A 151 -20.84 0.63 1.82
N LYS A 152 -20.54 1.08 3.05
CA LYS A 152 -20.46 0.22 4.23
C LYS A 152 -21.80 -0.47 4.53
N ARG A 153 -22.91 0.28 4.47
CA ARG A 153 -24.27 -0.29 4.70
C ARG A 153 -24.63 -1.31 3.65
N ILE A 154 -24.41 -1.02 2.37
CA ILE A 154 -24.65 -1.96 1.26
C ILE A 154 -23.82 -3.23 1.46
N SER A 155 -22.51 -3.09 1.71
CA SER A 155 -21.64 -4.25 1.94
C SER A 155 -22.04 -5.06 3.17
N ALA A 156 -22.54 -4.41 4.24
CA ALA A 156 -23.03 -5.09 5.43
C ALA A 156 -24.34 -5.86 5.16
N LEU A 157 -25.25 -5.32 4.35
CA LEU A 157 -26.48 -6.02 3.92
C LEU A 157 -26.15 -7.22 3.03
N GLU A 158 -25.26 -7.03 2.06
CA GLU A 158 -24.80 -8.13 1.20
C GLU A 158 -24.04 -9.22 2.02
N CYS A 159 -23.30 -8.82 3.05
CA CYS A 159 -22.66 -9.76 3.96
C CYS A 159 -23.67 -10.61 4.74
N ARG A 160 -24.81 -10.03 5.16
CA ARG A 160 -25.91 -10.79 5.79
C ARG A 160 -26.58 -11.73 4.80
N ARG A 161 -26.72 -11.32 3.54
CA ARG A 161 -27.40 -12.09 2.49
C ARG A 161 -26.55 -13.25 1.95
N LEU A 162 -25.24 -13.01 1.73
CA LEU A 162 -24.31 -13.93 1.05
C LEU A 162 -23.34 -14.64 2.00
N GLY A 163 -23.31 -14.24 3.28
CA GLY A 163 -22.26 -14.61 4.20
C GLY A 163 -20.96 -13.80 4.00
N PRO A 164 -20.04 -13.82 4.97
CA PRO A 164 -18.86 -12.97 4.94
C PRO A 164 -17.88 -13.27 3.79
N ARG A 165 -17.88 -14.50 3.27
CA ARG A 165 -17.07 -14.93 2.12
C ARG A 165 -17.76 -14.71 0.77
N GLY A 166 -19.00 -14.21 0.77
CA GLY A 166 -19.76 -13.97 -0.44
C GLY A 166 -19.14 -12.87 -1.31
N VAL A 167 -19.27 -13.01 -2.63
CA VAL A 167 -18.89 -12.00 -3.62
C VAL A 167 -20.15 -11.40 -4.22
N SER A 168 -20.28 -10.07 -4.14
CA SER A 168 -21.45 -9.34 -4.65
C SER A 168 -21.12 -8.62 -5.96
N PRO A 169 -21.78 -8.95 -7.08
CA PRO A 169 -21.67 -8.18 -8.31
C PRO A 169 -22.08 -6.71 -8.13
N LEU A 170 -23.08 -6.45 -7.27
CA LEU A 170 -23.53 -5.09 -6.96
C LEU A 170 -22.41 -4.27 -6.31
N VAL A 171 -21.79 -4.81 -5.25
CA VAL A 171 -20.69 -4.12 -4.55
C VAL A 171 -19.52 -3.89 -5.50
N HIS A 172 -19.14 -4.89 -6.30
CA HIS A 172 -18.06 -4.77 -7.28
C HIS A 172 -18.37 -3.67 -8.33
N THR A 173 -19.57 -3.64 -8.89
CA THR A 173 -19.96 -2.66 -9.91
C THR A 173 -19.98 -1.23 -9.37
N LEU A 174 -20.37 -1.05 -8.11
CA LEU A 174 -20.42 0.26 -7.45
C LEU A 174 -19.04 0.73 -6.95
N SER A 175 -18.04 -0.16 -6.87
CA SER A 175 -16.69 0.13 -6.43
C SER A 175 -15.68 0.01 -7.58
N LEU A 176 -14.88 -1.05 -7.63
CA LEU A 176 -13.80 -1.23 -8.60
C LEU A 176 -14.30 -1.16 -10.07
N GLY A 177 -15.47 -1.71 -10.35
CA GLY A 177 -16.07 -1.67 -11.70
C GLY A 177 -16.48 -0.27 -12.18
N ALA A 178 -16.55 0.72 -11.27
CA ALA A 178 -16.87 2.09 -11.63
C ALA A 178 -15.67 2.86 -12.21
N TYR A 179 -14.45 2.50 -11.82
CA TYR A 179 -13.24 3.25 -12.16
C TYR A 179 -12.97 3.29 -13.66
N ASN A 180 -13.23 2.18 -14.38
CA ASN A 180 -12.96 2.09 -15.82
C ASN A 180 -13.93 2.92 -16.69
N ARG A 181 -15.01 3.49 -16.13
CA ARG A 181 -16.03 4.25 -16.89
C ARG A 181 -15.44 5.51 -17.55
N ARG A 182 -14.36 6.07 -16.99
CA ARG A 182 -13.71 7.27 -17.52
C ARG A 182 -12.84 6.99 -18.75
N PHE A 183 -12.43 5.73 -18.95
CA PHE A 183 -11.53 5.31 -20.01
C PHE A 183 -12.27 4.68 -21.21
N ARG A 184 -13.52 5.11 -21.46
CA ARG A 184 -14.30 4.61 -22.59
C ARG A 184 -13.99 5.36 -23.89
N PRO A 185 -13.89 4.65 -25.05
CA PRO A 185 -13.96 3.22 -25.19
C PRO A 185 -12.76 2.51 -24.59
N SER A 186 -13.01 1.53 -23.68
CA SER A 186 -11.95 0.80 -22.99
C SER A 186 -11.62 -0.49 -23.74
N ARG A 187 -10.35 -0.87 -23.77
CA ARG A 187 -9.84 -2.13 -24.33
C ARG A 187 -10.18 -3.31 -23.41
N THR A 188 -10.04 -3.11 -22.09
CA THR A 188 -10.25 -4.11 -21.05
C THR A 188 -11.06 -3.52 -19.87
N PRO A 189 -11.54 -4.33 -18.93
CA PRO A 189 -12.17 -3.83 -17.71
C PRO A 189 -11.19 -3.19 -16.72
N SER A 190 -9.88 -3.26 -16.97
CA SER A 190 -8.80 -2.84 -16.07
C SER A 190 -7.91 -1.72 -16.62
N ASP A 191 -8.31 -1.06 -17.72
CA ASP A 191 -7.52 0.02 -18.33
C ASP A 191 -7.28 1.21 -17.38
N TRP A 192 -8.09 1.35 -16.33
CA TRP A 192 -7.91 2.37 -15.31
C TRP A 192 -6.63 2.17 -14.46
N LEU A 193 -5.99 0.99 -14.52
CA LEU A 193 -4.78 0.68 -13.76
C LEU A 193 -3.55 1.37 -14.36
N SER A 194 -3.36 1.29 -15.67
CA SER A 194 -2.18 1.83 -16.35
C SER A 194 -2.48 2.22 -17.79
N ARG A 195 -1.68 3.14 -18.36
CA ARG A 195 -1.63 3.45 -19.78
C ARG A 195 -0.85 2.42 -20.59
N ASP A 196 -0.01 1.62 -19.91
CA ASP A 196 0.76 0.57 -20.57
C ASP A 196 -0.13 -0.67 -20.79
N PRO A 197 -0.49 -0.99 -22.07
CA PRO A 197 -1.34 -2.15 -22.34
C PRO A 197 -0.69 -3.49 -21.90
N ALA A 198 0.64 -3.59 -21.95
CA ALA A 198 1.35 -4.81 -21.56
C ALA A 198 1.22 -5.07 -20.05
N GLU A 199 1.29 -4.03 -19.24
CA GLU A 199 1.11 -4.13 -17.79
C GLU A 199 -0.33 -4.49 -17.42
N VAL A 200 -1.33 -3.92 -18.12
CA VAL A 200 -2.73 -4.30 -17.94
C VAL A 200 -2.97 -5.76 -18.34
N ASP A 201 -2.37 -6.21 -19.44
CA ASP A 201 -2.49 -7.61 -19.89
C ASP A 201 -1.80 -8.57 -18.91
N ALA A 202 -0.62 -8.20 -18.40
CA ALA A 202 0.07 -8.97 -17.35
C ALA A 202 -0.78 -9.09 -16.07
N PHE A 203 -1.41 -8.00 -15.62
CA PHE A 203 -2.34 -8.03 -14.49
C PHE A 203 -3.53 -8.97 -14.75
N LEU A 204 -4.12 -8.92 -15.93
CA LEU A 204 -5.26 -9.77 -16.29
C LEU A 204 -4.87 -11.24 -16.48
N ALA A 205 -3.64 -11.53 -16.86
CA ALA A 205 -3.12 -12.88 -17.02
C ALA A 205 -2.67 -13.53 -15.71
N ASP A 206 -2.40 -12.72 -14.67
CA ASP A 206 -1.91 -13.22 -13.38
C ASP A 206 -3.06 -13.80 -12.55
N PRO A 207 -3.08 -15.11 -12.26
CA PRO A 207 -4.14 -15.75 -11.48
C PRO A 207 -4.25 -15.22 -10.05
N LEU A 208 -3.18 -14.68 -9.46
CA LEU A 208 -3.18 -14.09 -8.12
C LEU A 208 -3.83 -12.69 -8.10
N CYS A 209 -4.00 -12.04 -9.25
CA CYS A 209 -4.69 -10.77 -9.42
C CYS A 209 -6.16 -10.91 -9.79
N GLN A 210 -6.66 -12.14 -10.04
CA GLN A 210 -8.04 -12.38 -10.43
C GLN A 210 -9.01 -12.58 -9.26
N SER A 211 -8.53 -12.41 -8.03
CA SER A 211 -9.37 -12.55 -6.85
C SER A 211 -10.43 -11.44 -6.77
N ARG A 212 -11.69 -11.83 -6.58
CA ARG A 212 -12.77 -10.88 -6.32
C ARG A 212 -12.90 -10.65 -4.83
N PRO A 213 -12.78 -9.39 -4.35
CA PRO A 213 -12.94 -9.08 -2.95
C PRO A 213 -14.31 -9.48 -2.42
N THR A 214 -14.36 -10.08 -1.23
CA THR A 214 -15.58 -10.49 -0.56
C THR A 214 -16.33 -9.28 0.02
N VAL A 215 -17.62 -9.47 0.31
CA VAL A 215 -18.43 -8.42 0.91
C VAL A 215 -17.96 -8.01 2.31
N SER A 216 -17.34 -8.93 3.07
CA SER A 216 -16.73 -8.58 4.36
C SER A 216 -15.48 -7.72 4.20
N LEU A 217 -14.62 -8.01 3.20
CA LEU A 217 -13.46 -7.16 2.91
C LEU A 217 -13.90 -5.74 2.57
N PHE A 218 -14.89 -5.57 1.66
CA PHE A 218 -15.42 -4.24 1.33
C PHE A 218 -16.02 -3.53 2.53
N ARG A 219 -16.84 -4.22 3.35
CA ARG A 219 -17.41 -3.66 4.59
C ARG A 219 -16.29 -3.14 5.51
N ASP A 220 -15.25 -3.92 5.70
CA ASP A 220 -14.15 -3.64 6.60
C ASP A 220 -13.26 -2.51 6.03
N MET A 221 -13.00 -2.50 4.73
CA MET A 221 -12.31 -1.40 4.03
C MET A 221 -13.09 -0.09 4.15
N MET A 222 -14.43 -0.09 3.97
CA MET A 222 -15.25 1.11 4.20
C MET A 222 -15.16 1.59 5.66
N GLY A 223 -15.03 0.66 6.63
CA GLY A 223 -14.75 0.99 8.02
C GLY A 223 -13.38 1.66 8.20
N GLY A 224 -12.37 1.17 7.51
CA GLY A 224 -11.03 1.76 7.44
C GLY A 224 -11.05 3.17 6.84
N LEU A 225 -11.75 3.37 5.72
CA LEU A 225 -11.92 4.69 5.11
C LEU A 225 -12.63 5.69 6.04
N GLN A 226 -13.62 5.23 6.83
CA GLN A 226 -14.23 6.07 7.87
C GLN A 226 -13.24 6.45 8.97
N LEU A 227 -12.39 5.51 9.41
CA LEU A 227 -11.40 5.75 10.46
C LEU A 227 -10.38 6.80 10.01
N ILE A 228 -9.79 6.64 8.83
CA ILE A 228 -8.74 7.53 8.31
C ILE A 228 -9.25 8.90 7.85
N ALA A 229 -10.58 9.11 7.82
CA ALA A 229 -11.19 10.40 7.51
C ALA A 229 -11.53 11.22 8.77
N ARG A 230 -11.50 10.63 9.96
CA ARG A 230 -11.91 11.29 11.20
C ARG A 230 -10.82 12.20 11.75
N ARG A 231 -11.15 13.45 12.02
CA ARG A 231 -10.20 14.46 12.56
C ARG A 231 -9.59 14.04 13.90
N ASP A 232 -10.39 13.44 14.81
CA ASP A 232 -9.92 12.94 16.11
C ASP A 232 -8.95 11.77 15.97
N GLN A 233 -9.04 10.99 14.92
CA GLN A 233 -8.09 9.92 14.62
C GLN A 233 -6.81 10.46 13.96
N LEU A 234 -6.95 11.37 13.00
CA LEU A 234 -5.80 12.02 12.36
C LEU A 234 -4.93 12.79 13.35
N ALA A 235 -5.56 13.45 14.35
CA ALA A 235 -4.84 14.13 15.42
C ALA A 235 -3.96 13.22 16.31
N ARG A 236 -4.05 11.88 16.16
CA ARG A 236 -3.22 10.92 16.87
C ARG A 236 -1.91 10.61 16.13
N MET A 237 -1.81 10.99 14.86
CA MET A 237 -0.57 10.79 14.11
C MET A 237 0.57 11.60 14.72
N ASP A 238 1.79 11.14 14.54
CA ASP A 238 2.97 11.94 14.83
C ASP A 238 3.17 12.94 13.67
N PRO A 239 2.99 14.24 13.90
CA PRO A 239 3.08 15.24 12.84
C PRO A 239 4.52 15.48 12.34
N SER A 240 5.52 14.94 13.01
CA SER A 240 6.92 15.04 12.60
C SER A 240 7.31 14.01 11.54
N VAL A 241 6.50 12.96 11.35
CA VAL A 241 6.76 11.93 10.34
C VAL A 241 6.48 12.49 8.93
N PRO A 242 7.50 12.55 8.04
CA PRO A 242 7.32 13.01 6.68
C PRO A 242 6.46 12.02 5.88
N VAL A 243 5.56 12.55 5.02
CA VAL A 243 4.68 11.73 4.18
C VAL A 243 4.67 12.22 2.75
N CYS A 244 5.18 11.40 1.83
CA CYS A 244 5.17 11.67 0.40
C CYS A 244 3.89 11.11 -0.24
N PHE A 245 3.32 11.88 -1.16
CA PHE A 245 2.15 11.48 -1.95
C PHE A 245 2.53 11.35 -3.41
N LEU A 246 2.29 10.16 -3.98
CA LEU A 246 2.52 9.87 -5.39
C LEU A 246 1.18 9.47 -6.03
N SER A 247 0.76 10.14 -7.09
CA SER A 247 -0.51 9.82 -7.75
C SER A 247 -0.49 10.13 -9.24
N GLY A 248 -1.14 9.29 -10.02
CA GLY A 248 -1.44 9.63 -11.40
C GLY A 248 -2.49 10.74 -11.46
N GLN A 249 -2.30 11.69 -12.37
CA GLN A 249 -3.28 12.76 -12.58
C GLN A 249 -4.62 12.23 -13.11
N GLU A 250 -4.59 11.07 -13.79
CA GLU A 250 -5.78 10.39 -14.29
C GLU A 250 -6.21 9.19 -13.41
N ASP A 251 -5.71 9.10 -12.16
CA ASP A 251 -6.12 8.06 -11.23
C ASP A 251 -7.55 8.29 -10.71
N PRO A 252 -8.51 7.37 -11.02
CA PRO A 252 -9.89 7.52 -10.55
C PRO A 252 -10.04 7.29 -9.03
N VAL A 253 -9.15 6.53 -8.38
CA VAL A 253 -9.12 6.34 -6.92
C VAL A 253 -8.72 7.62 -6.21
N GLY A 254 -7.75 8.33 -6.77
CA GLY A 254 -7.35 9.66 -6.33
C GLY A 254 -8.29 10.79 -6.76
N GLY A 255 -9.46 10.46 -7.36
CA GLY A 255 -10.42 11.46 -7.84
C GLY A 255 -9.84 12.40 -8.89
N MET A 256 -8.96 11.88 -9.76
CA MET A 256 -8.21 12.67 -10.74
C MET A 256 -7.34 13.77 -10.08
N GLY A 257 -6.56 13.39 -9.07
CA GLY A 257 -5.70 14.28 -8.28
C GLY A 257 -6.41 14.99 -7.13
N ARG A 258 -7.67 15.38 -7.28
CA ARG A 258 -8.41 16.17 -6.27
C ARG A 258 -8.58 15.45 -4.93
N GLY A 259 -8.82 14.15 -4.96
CA GLY A 259 -8.94 13.33 -3.76
C GLY A 259 -7.61 13.20 -3.01
N VAL A 260 -6.51 13.13 -3.74
CA VAL A 260 -5.16 13.12 -3.12
C VAL A 260 -4.86 14.46 -2.48
N GLU A 261 -5.10 15.59 -3.17
CA GLU A 261 -4.95 16.94 -2.60
C GLU A 261 -5.81 17.12 -1.34
N GLN A 262 -7.00 16.53 -1.32
CA GLN A 262 -7.85 16.55 -0.10
C GLN A 262 -7.16 15.80 1.05
N VAL A 263 -6.52 14.65 0.78
CA VAL A 263 -5.78 13.91 1.81
C VAL A 263 -4.59 14.72 2.32
N VAL A 264 -3.84 15.39 1.44
CA VAL A 264 -2.75 16.29 1.83
C VAL A 264 -3.26 17.37 2.78
N ARG A 265 -4.38 18.05 2.45
CA ARG A 265 -5.00 19.03 3.33
C ARG A 265 -5.41 18.45 4.68
N MET A 266 -5.95 17.23 4.72
CA MET A 266 -6.31 16.54 5.97
C MET A 266 -5.08 16.30 6.87
N PHE A 267 -3.93 15.97 6.28
CA PHE A 267 -2.68 15.80 7.01
C PHE A 267 -2.12 17.15 7.49
N GLN A 268 -2.22 18.20 6.66
CA GLN A 268 -1.87 19.57 7.07
C GLN A 268 -2.71 20.03 8.26
N ASP A 269 -4.03 19.80 8.23
CA ASP A 269 -4.96 20.12 9.32
C ASP A 269 -4.63 19.34 10.60
N ALA A 270 -4.06 18.13 10.48
CA ALA A 270 -3.57 17.33 11.60
C ALA A 270 -2.20 17.77 12.13
N GLY A 271 -1.58 18.79 11.52
CA GLY A 271 -0.30 19.37 11.95
C GLY A 271 0.94 18.88 11.21
N CYS A 272 0.80 17.93 10.28
CA CYS A 272 1.92 17.45 9.48
C CYS A 272 2.44 18.56 8.54
N ARG A 273 3.76 18.62 8.30
CA ARG A 273 4.39 19.71 7.54
C ARG A 273 5.14 19.25 6.30
N ASP A 274 5.88 18.15 6.37
CA ASP A 274 6.64 17.59 5.25
C ASP A 274 5.74 16.65 4.45
N LEU A 275 5.05 17.20 3.44
CA LEU A 275 3.99 16.55 2.68
C LEU A 275 4.15 16.80 1.16
N PRO A 276 5.29 16.44 0.53
CA PRO A 276 5.43 16.59 -0.92
C PRO A 276 4.37 15.77 -1.66
N LEU A 277 3.84 16.37 -2.73
CA LEU A 277 2.86 15.74 -3.62
C LEU A 277 3.38 15.77 -5.05
N HIS A 278 3.55 14.59 -5.65
CA HIS A 278 3.87 14.41 -7.06
C HIS A 278 2.62 13.92 -7.80
N LEU A 279 2.14 14.72 -8.73
CA LEU A 279 1.04 14.36 -9.65
C LEU A 279 1.61 14.15 -11.04
N TYR A 280 1.62 12.89 -11.50
CA TYR A 280 2.21 12.50 -12.78
C TYR A 280 1.20 12.70 -13.92
N PRO A 281 1.47 13.61 -14.88
CA PRO A 281 0.56 13.91 -15.98
C PRO A 281 0.22 12.68 -16.82
N GLY A 282 -1.06 12.47 -17.07
CA GLY A 282 -1.59 11.36 -17.85
C GLY A 282 -1.50 9.98 -17.16
N ALA A 283 -0.68 9.80 -16.13
CA ALA A 283 -0.54 8.53 -15.42
C ALA A 283 -1.84 8.16 -14.69
N ARG A 284 -2.10 6.85 -14.62
CA ARG A 284 -3.27 6.25 -13.97
C ARG A 284 -2.92 5.72 -12.59
N HIS A 285 -3.54 4.64 -12.17
CA HIS A 285 -3.52 4.18 -10.77
C HIS A 285 -2.22 3.51 -10.32
N GLU A 286 -1.67 2.62 -11.15
CA GLU A 286 -0.49 1.79 -10.80
C GLU A 286 0.80 2.44 -11.29
N LEU A 287 1.33 3.43 -10.58
CA LEU A 287 2.49 4.22 -11.00
C LEU A 287 3.75 3.37 -11.27
N PHE A 288 3.93 2.29 -10.55
CA PHE A 288 5.07 1.38 -10.75
C PHE A 288 4.93 0.47 -11.98
N HIS A 289 3.74 0.46 -12.59
CA HIS A 289 3.42 -0.24 -13.82
C HIS A 289 3.04 0.74 -14.94
N GLU A 290 3.38 2.04 -14.79
CA GLU A 290 3.14 3.06 -15.81
C GLU A 290 4.29 3.19 -16.81
N GLN A 291 4.01 3.81 -17.95
CA GLN A 291 5.01 4.08 -18.99
C GLN A 291 6.18 4.93 -18.47
N ASN A 292 5.92 5.82 -17.53
CA ASN A 292 6.90 6.68 -16.88
C ASN A 292 7.35 6.19 -15.50
N ARG A 293 7.26 4.88 -15.20
CA ARG A 293 7.64 4.32 -13.89
C ARG A 293 9.06 4.66 -13.43
N ARG A 294 9.99 4.86 -14.37
CA ARG A 294 11.37 5.23 -14.02
C ARG A 294 11.47 6.63 -13.42
N GLU A 295 10.65 7.58 -13.85
CA GLU A 295 10.51 8.89 -13.24
C GLU A 295 9.96 8.75 -11.81
N VAL A 296 8.93 7.94 -11.61
CA VAL A 296 8.34 7.66 -10.29
C VAL A 296 9.36 7.03 -9.35
N TRP A 297 10.19 6.10 -9.85
CA TRP A 297 11.25 5.48 -9.04
C TRP A 297 12.34 6.46 -8.67
N ALA A 298 12.72 7.37 -9.55
CA ALA A 298 13.72 8.40 -9.27
C ALA A 298 13.22 9.36 -8.18
N ASP A 299 12.00 9.90 -8.33
CA ASP A 299 11.39 10.78 -7.32
C ASP A 299 11.24 10.09 -5.96
N LEU A 300 10.88 8.81 -5.96
CA LEU A 300 10.80 8.00 -4.75
C LEU A 300 12.17 7.83 -4.10
N LEU A 301 13.20 7.51 -4.90
CA LEU A 301 14.56 7.31 -4.42
C LEU A 301 15.11 8.61 -3.82
N ASP A 302 14.99 9.73 -4.51
CA ASP A 302 15.43 11.04 -4.04
C ASP A 302 14.76 11.38 -2.71
N TRP A 303 13.44 11.16 -2.61
CA TRP A 303 12.70 11.39 -1.36
C TRP A 303 13.19 10.50 -0.20
N LEU A 304 13.50 9.24 -0.45
CA LEU A 304 14.03 8.31 0.54
C LEU A 304 15.45 8.70 0.98
N GLU A 305 16.33 9.05 0.03
CA GLU A 305 17.72 9.41 0.29
C GLU A 305 17.84 10.68 1.12
N ASP A 306 17.03 11.69 0.85
CA ASP A 306 16.95 12.94 1.64
C ASP A 306 16.64 12.70 3.13
N ARG A 307 16.10 11.53 3.48
CA ARG A 307 15.69 11.16 4.84
C ARG A 307 16.54 10.09 5.49
N LEU A 308 17.63 9.71 4.81
CA LEU A 308 18.66 8.88 5.43
C LEU A 308 19.52 9.74 6.37
N PRO A 309 20.01 9.15 7.47
CA PRO A 309 21.02 9.84 8.27
C PRO A 309 22.26 10.14 7.39
N PRO A 310 22.92 11.28 7.60
CA PRO A 310 24.15 11.58 6.89
C PRO A 310 25.11 10.40 7.00
N SER A 311 25.71 10.01 5.88
CA SER A 311 26.78 9.00 5.87
C SER A 311 27.89 9.49 6.79
N GLY A 312 27.96 8.91 7.99
CA GLY A 312 29.08 9.17 8.88
C GLY A 312 30.40 8.82 8.17
N PRO A 313 31.53 9.46 8.50
CA PRO A 313 32.81 9.02 7.99
C PRO A 313 32.93 7.52 8.29
N LEU A 314 33.25 6.74 7.26
CA LEU A 314 33.67 5.35 7.44
C LEU A 314 34.76 5.40 8.50
N ASP A 315 34.54 4.82 9.68
CA ASP A 315 35.60 4.69 10.71
C ASP A 315 36.80 4.03 10.03
N GLY A 316 37.70 4.87 9.57
CA GLY A 316 39.00 4.45 9.11
C GLY A 316 39.74 3.93 10.33
N GLY A 317 39.55 2.64 10.61
CA GLY A 317 40.38 1.96 11.57
C GLY A 317 41.83 2.14 11.18
N THR A 318 42.49 3.07 11.84
CA THR A 318 43.96 3.14 11.88
C THR A 318 44.43 1.82 12.50
N PRO A 319 45.24 1.02 11.81
CA PRO A 319 45.91 -0.08 12.48
C PRO A 319 46.91 0.54 13.46
N ASN A 320 46.62 0.37 14.74
CA ASN A 320 47.62 0.64 15.78
C ASN A 320 48.79 -0.30 15.54
N GLY A 321 49.96 0.35 15.30
CA GLY A 321 51.27 -0.28 15.25
C GLY A 321 51.74 -0.80 16.63
#